data_e143e11965ae6b055dec5fd556e6900f
#
_entry.id   e143e11965ae6b055dec5fd556e6900f
#
_cell.length_a   1.000
_cell.length_b   1.000
_cell.length_c   1.000
_cell.angle_alpha   90.00
_cell.angle_beta   90.00
_cell.angle_gamma   90.00
#
_symmetry.space_group_name_H-M   'P 1'
#
loop_
_entity.id
_entity.type
_entity.pdbx_description
1 polymer ?
#
loop_
_entity_poly.entity_id
_entity_poly.type
_entity_poly.pdbx_seq_one_letter_code
_entity_poly.pdbx_strand_id
1 'polypeptide(L)'
;MTATGLKTNATSPSGADADNRAYAAMVAQAAALAPHLRERASSSEQLRCLPKDTERELHESGLFRIVQPKRIGGSELDYVALIDCADAMGQGDASVAWTFANLASHHWMLAMFDSHAQDAVWGKNPNALIASSFIFPAGRARKVDGGYVLRGRWPFSSGVNCSEWNMLASVVSSEDDADGIEYRIFLLPKSDYRIKDTWDATGLRGTGSNDVEVEDAFVPHDMTVGVHEVAGGPTPGSAVNPNALYRLPVFSLFPYVLSGVALGNAQACLDDYVDLARHRASTYNRAKLGDLQTTQIKIAEAASKIDAARRIMRSACIEALADARRGHIPDMLAKTKLRRDGAFSVNLCTEAVSLLFAASGARGLYMSGALQRQFRDAHAINSHIAFNFDAAGTNYGRLALGLPSENLTL
;
A
#
# COMPACT_ATOMS: atom_id res chain seq x y z
N MET A 1 -3.92 61.38 26.34
CA MET A 1 -3.83 59.95 26.80
C MET A 1 -3.83 59.09 25.57
N THR A 2 -2.66 58.62 25.17
CA THR A 2 -2.39 57.89 23.95
C THR A 2 -2.59 56.39 24.22
N ALA A 3 -3.51 55.74 23.49
CA ALA A 3 -3.76 54.32 23.55
C ALA A 3 -2.65 53.59 22.77
N THR A 4 -1.83 52.85 23.48
CA THR A 4 -0.79 51.96 22.93
C THR A 4 -1.45 50.66 22.46
N GLY A 5 -1.55 50.49 21.14
CA GLY A 5 -2.03 49.22 20.54
C GLY A 5 -1.03 48.11 20.75
N LEU A 6 -1.43 47.04 21.45
CA LEU A 6 -0.71 45.79 21.50
C LEU A 6 -0.75 45.13 20.11
N LYS A 7 0.39 45.13 19.43
CA LYS A 7 0.61 44.27 18.27
C LYS A 7 0.76 42.81 18.79
N THR A 8 -0.25 41.99 18.55
CA THR A 8 -0.12 40.55 18.71
C THR A 8 0.83 40.02 17.64
N ASN A 9 2.05 39.65 18.04
CA ASN A 9 2.96 38.88 17.20
C ASN A 9 2.32 37.51 16.97
N ALA A 10 1.79 37.28 15.77
CA ALA A 10 1.46 35.94 15.31
C ALA A 10 2.79 35.18 15.17
N THR A 11 3.10 34.34 16.14
CA THR A 11 4.22 33.40 16.07
C THR A 11 3.99 32.49 14.87
N SER A 12 4.95 32.41 13.95
CA SER A 12 4.93 31.44 12.86
C SER A 12 4.77 30.04 13.47
N PRO A 13 3.87 29.18 12.93
CA PRO A 13 3.66 27.83 13.49
C PRO A 13 4.96 27.06 13.50
N SER A 14 5.17 26.25 14.55
CA SER A 14 6.32 25.35 14.62
C SER A 14 6.32 24.37 13.42
N GLY A 15 7.48 23.86 12.99
CA GLY A 15 7.56 22.91 11.89
C GLY A 15 6.64 21.69 12.09
N ALA A 16 6.54 21.21 13.34
CA ALA A 16 5.64 20.12 13.71
C ALA A 16 4.15 20.44 13.51
N ASP A 17 3.73 21.69 13.77
CA ASP A 17 2.34 22.12 13.56
C ASP A 17 2.02 22.25 12.06
N ALA A 18 3.01 22.61 11.24
CA ALA A 18 2.86 22.67 9.79
C ALA A 18 2.73 21.26 9.18
N ASP A 19 3.56 20.32 9.61
CA ASP A 19 3.51 18.91 9.14
C ASP A 19 2.20 18.24 9.59
N ASN A 20 1.71 18.48 10.80
CA ASN A 20 0.42 17.98 11.28
C ASN A 20 -0.76 18.53 10.46
N ARG A 21 -0.72 19.81 10.07
CA ARG A 21 -1.76 20.40 9.20
C ARG A 21 -1.71 19.83 7.79
N ALA A 22 -0.52 19.66 7.22
CA ALA A 22 -0.36 19.05 5.90
C ALA A 22 -0.87 17.60 5.90
N TYR A 23 -0.57 16.84 6.95
CA TYR A 23 -1.08 15.48 7.14
C TYR A 23 -2.61 15.46 7.18
N ALA A 24 -3.22 16.26 8.07
CA ALA A 24 -4.68 16.32 8.21
C ALA A 24 -5.37 16.76 6.90
N ALA A 25 -4.79 17.72 6.18
CA ALA A 25 -5.31 18.18 4.88
C ALA A 25 -5.27 17.05 3.83
N MET A 26 -4.20 16.26 3.78
CA MET A 26 -4.06 15.17 2.81
C MET A 26 -5.05 14.04 3.08
N VAL A 27 -5.24 13.66 4.35
CA VAL A 27 -6.27 12.66 4.74
C VAL A 27 -7.67 13.17 4.43
N ALA A 28 -7.95 14.46 4.67
CA ALA A 28 -9.24 15.06 4.34
C ALA A 28 -9.50 15.07 2.81
N GLN A 29 -8.48 15.32 1.99
CA GLN A 29 -8.58 15.21 0.53
C GLN A 29 -8.89 13.79 0.08
N ALA A 30 -8.20 12.79 0.65
CA ALA A 30 -8.47 11.38 0.38
C ALA A 30 -9.93 11.00 0.75
N ALA A 31 -10.41 11.45 1.90
CA ALA A 31 -11.78 11.25 2.34
C ALA A 31 -12.82 11.94 1.44
N ALA A 32 -12.51 13.14 0.93
CA ALA A 32 -13.38 13.87 0.02
C ALA A 32 -13.56 13.16 -1.34
N LEU A 33 -12.59 12.36 -1.76
CA LEU A 33 -12.70 11.56 -3.00
C LEU A 33 -13.61 10.34 -2.83
N ALA A 34 -13.74 9.77 -1.63
CA ALA A 34 -14.42 8.51 -1.39
C ALA A 34 -15.85 8.43 -1.97
N PRO A 35 -16.71 9.45 -1.87
CA PRO A 35 -18.05 9.43 -2.51
C PRO A 35 -17.98 9.27 -4.03
N HIS A 36 -17.11 10.02 -4.72
CA HIS A 36 -16.92 9.96 -6.17
C HIS A 36 -16.36 8.60 -6.61
N LEU A 37 -15.40 8.05 -5.82
CA LEU A 37 -14.86 6.71 -6.07
C LEU A 37 -15.95 5.65 -5.96
N ARG A 38 -16.84 5.77 -4.97
CA ARG A 38 -17.96 4.85 -4.76
C ARG A 38 -18.95 4.87 -5.93
N GLU A 39 -19.28 6.04 -6.45
CA GLU A 39 -20.15 6.19 -7.61
C GLU A 39 -19.56 5.52 -8.86
N ARG A 40 -18.24 5.58 -9.02
CA ARG A 40 -17.52 5.04 -10.19
C ARG A 40 -17.05 3.60 -10.01
N ALA A 41 -17.21 2.99 -8.83
CA ALA A 41 -16.62 1.68 -8.52
C ALA A 41 -17.06 0.55 -9.47
N SER A 42 -18.33 0.57 -9.93
CA SER A 42 -18.80 -0.41 -10.92
C SER A 42 -18.16 -0.21 -12.29
N SER A 43 -17.94 1.03 -12.71
CA SER A 43 -17.24 1.37 -13.96
C SER A 43 -15.75 1.02 -13.89
N SER A 44 -15.10 1.30 -12.76
CA SER A 44 -13.71 0.91 -12.48
C SER A 44 -13.52 -0.61 -12.61
N GLU A 45 -14.45 -1.38 -12.02
CA GLU A 45 -14.46 -2.84 -12.10
C GLU A 45 -14.62 -3.36 -13.54
N GLN A 46 -15.47 -2.72 -14.36
CA GLN A 46 -15.67 -3.08 -15.76
C GLN A 46 -14.47 -2.73 -16.65
N LEU A 47 -13.84 -1.59 -16.39
CA LEU A 47 -12.64 -1.14 -17.10
C LEU A 47 -11.41 -2.01 -16.79
N ARG A 48 -11.40 -2.71 -15.67
CA ARG A 48 -10.25 -3.49 -15.16
C ARG A 48 -8.96 -2.68 -15.03
N CYS A 49 -9.07 -1.38 -14.85
CA CYS A 49 -7.96 -0.46 -14.61
C CYS A 49 -8.47 0.83 -13.97
N LEU A 50 -7.51 1.68 -13.52
CA LEU A 50 -7.83 2.99 -12.96
C LEU A 50 -8.50 3.89 -14.03
N PRO A 51 -9.70 4.43 -13.78
CA PRO A 51 -10.35 5.37 -14.69
C PRO A 51 -9.52 6.64 -14.87
N LYS A 52 -9.45 7.19 -16.10
CA LYS A 52 -8.62 8.38 -16.41
C LYS A 52 -9.01 9.62 -15.62
N ASP A 53 -10.30 9.82 -15.33
CA ASP A 53 -10.76 10.92 -14.49
C ASP A 53 -10.29 10.77 -13.05
N THR A 54 -10.30 9.55 -12.52
CA THR A 54 -9.79 9.25 -11.18
C THR A 54 -8.27 9.42 -11.11
N GLU A 55 -7.53 8.97 -12.13
CA GLU A 55 -6.08 9.21 -12.25
C GLU A 55 -5.76 10.71 -12.18
N ARG A 56 -6.49 11.53 -12.96
CA ARG A 56 -6.34 12.99 -12.95
C ARG A 56 -6.63 13.60 -11.58
N GLU A 57 -7.74 13.23 -10.93
CA GLU A 57 -8.10 13.73 -9.60
C GLU A 57 -7.03 13.38 -8.55
N LEU A 58 -6.44 12.19 -8.61
CA LEU A 58 -5.35 11.77 -7.72
C LEU A 58 -4.06 12.58 -7.98
N HIS A 59 -3.76 12.93 -9.22
CA HIS A 59 -2.63 13.82 -9.54
C HIS A 59 -2.88 15.27 -9.05
N GLU A 60 -4.04 15.81 -9.32
CA GLU A 60 -4.43 17.18 -8.93
C GLU A 60 -4.49 17.36 -7.41
N SER A 61 -4.91 16.34 -6.68
CA SER A 61 -4.91 16.34 -5.22
C SER A 61 -3.52 16.22 -4.59
N GLY A 62 -2.49 15.81 -5.35
CA GLY A 62 -1.14 15.56 -4.84
C GLY A 62 -0.99 14.26 -4.04
N LEU A 63 -2.04 13.43 -3.99
CA LEU A 63 -2.05 12.18 -3.20
C LEU A 63 -0.96 11.20 -3.61
N PHE A 64 -0.65 11.07 -4.90
CA PHE A 64 0.45 10.22 -5.34
C PHE A 64 1.82 10.61 -4.77
N ARG A 65 1.99 11.87 -4.33
CA ARG A 65 3.26 12.45 -3.90
C ARG A 65 3.38 12.63 -2.38
N ILE A 66 2.50 11.98 -1.59
CA ILE A 66 2.43 12.20 -0.13
C ILE A 66 3.71 11.82 0.61
N VAL A 67 4.45 10.81 0.13
CA VAL A 67 5.73 10.34 0.70
C VAL A 67 6.94 10.62 -0.20
N GLN A 68 6.75 11.34 -1.31
CA GLN A 68 7.84 11.78 -2.17
C GLN A 68 8.65 12.87 -1.45
N PRO A 69 9.99 12.93 -1.64
CA PRO A 69 10.83 13.92 -1.00
C PRO A 69 10.42 15.38 -1.30
N LYS A 70 10.48 16.23 -0.27
CA LYS A 70 10.21 17.68 -0.40
C LYS A 70 11.11 18.33 -1.43
N ARG A 71 12.37 17.87 -1.59
CA ARG A 71 13.28 18.40 -2.62
C ARG A 71 12.77 18.24 -4.06
N ILE A 72 11.88 17.27 -4.30
CA ILE A 72 11.21 17.04 -5.59
C ILE A 72 9.82 17.74 -5.63
N GLY A 73 9.43 18.41 -4.55
CA GLY A 73 8.11 19.04 -4.38
C GLY A 73 7.03 18.09 -3.88
N GLY A 74 7.38 16.90 -3.36
CA GLY A 74 6.48 16.02 -2.63
C GLY A 74 6.16 16.52 -1.22
N SER A 75 5.20 15.89 -0.56
CA SER A 75 4.78 16.27 0.79
C SER A 75 5.67 15.73 1.89
N GLU A 76 6.40 14.63 1.64
CA GLU A 76 7.30 13.97 2.58
C GLU A 76 6.66 13.73 3.96
N LEU A 77 5.39 13.28 3.95
CA LEU A 77 4.66 13.00 5.17
C LEU A 77 5.14 11.70 5.81
N ASP A 78 4.85 11.54 7.10
CA ASP A 78 5.11 10.31 7.84
C ASP A 78 4.43 9.11 7.18
N TYR A 79 5.07 7.93 7.23
CA TYR A 79 4.63 6.72 6.53
C TYR A 79 3.18 6.33 6.82
N VAL A 80 2.69 6.63 8.03
CA VAL A 80 1.30 6.33 8.41
C VAL A 80 0.26 7.09 7.56
N ALA A 81 0.63 8.18 6.89
CA ALA A 81 -0.25 8.90 5.99
C ALA A 81 -0.72 8.04 4.80
N LEU A 82 0.13 7.13 4.32
CA LEU A 82 -0.26 6.16 3.28
C LEU A 82 -1.43 5.29 3.74
N ILE A 83 -1.38 4.80 5.00
CA ILE A 83 -2.43 3.94 5.56
C ILE A 83 -3.73 4.73 5.69
N ASP A 84 -3.68 5.93 6.27
CA ASP A 84 -4.89 6.71 6.54
C ASP A 84 -5.55 7.22 5.25
N CYS A 85 -4.76 7.58 4.24
CA CYS A 85 -5.30 7.94 2.93
C CYS A 85 -5.87 6.72 2.19
N ALA A 86 -5.22 5.56 2.29
CA ALA A 86 -5.72 4.31 1.71
C ALA A 86 -7.00 3.81 2.41
N ASP A 87 -7.09 3.95 3.75
CA ASP A 87 -8.32 3.68 4.53
C ASP A 87 -9.45 4.59 4.04
N ALA A 88 -9.21 5.90 3.97
CA ALA A 88 -10.22 6.87 3.53
C ALA A 88 -10.73 6.58 2.10
N MET A 89 -9.85 6.35 1.14
CA MET A 89 -10.24 6.05 -0.24
C MET A 89 -10.85 4.65 -0.40
N GLY A 90 -10.39 3.67 0.37
CA GLY A 90 -10.91 2.29 0.38
C GLY A 90 -12.38 2.20 0.79
N GLN A 91 -12.90 3.23 1.48
CA GLN A 91 -14.32 3.36 1.78
C GLN A 91 -15.17 3.67 0.53
N GLY A 92 -14.55 4.20 -0.52
CA GLY A 92 -15.18 4.42 -1.82
C GLY A 92 -14.96 3.26 -2.78
N ASP A 93 -13.71 2.93 -3.07
CA ASP A 93 -13.30 1.87 -4.01
C ASP A 93 -11.97 1.25 -3.59
N ALA A 94 -11.98 -0.03 -3.21
CA ALA A 94 -10.80 -0.76 -2.80
C ALA A 94 -9.76 -0.90 -3.94
N SER A 95 -10.19 -1.02 -5.20
CA SER A 95 -9.27 -1.12 -6.34
C SER A 95 -8.50 0.19 -6.57
N VAL A 96 -9.20 1.33 -6.47
CA VAL A 96 -8.56 2.65 -6.60
C VAL A 96 -7.60 2.89 -5.42
N ALA A 97 -8.04 2.59 -4.19
CA ALA A 97 -7.19 2.71 -3.01
C ALA A 97 -5.94 1.82 -3.09
N TRP A 98 -6.07 0.60 -3.63
CA TRP A 98 -4.95 -0.31 -3.86
C TRP A 98 -3.95 0.25 -4.87
N THR A 99 -4.46 0.76 -5.99
CA THR A 99 -3.63 1.38 -7.03
C THR A 99 -2.92 2.62 -6.49
N PHE A 100 -3.64 3.50 -5.80
CA PHE A 100 -3.04 4.65 -5.11
C PHE A 100 -1.93 4.23 -4.15
N ALA A 101 -2.23 3.27 -3.25
CA ALA A 101 -1.32 2.82 -2.22
C ALA A 101 0.00 2.30 -2.80
N ASN A 102 -0.08 1.47 -3.86
CA ASN A 102 1.11 1.00 -4.58
C ASN A 102 1.89 2.16 -5.20
N LEU A 103 1.25 2.95 -6.06
CA LEU A 103 1.94 3.97 -6.85
C LEU A 103 2.53 5.09 -5.97
N ALA A 104 1.83 5.52 -4.92
CA ALA A 104 2.34 6.50 -3.97
C ALA A 104 3.53 5.97 -3.16
N SER A 105 3.47 4.72 -2.70
CA SER A 105 4.57 4.11 -1.93
C SER A 105 5.84 3.90 -2.75
N HIS A 106 5.75 3.80 -4.06
CA HIS A 106 6.94 3.65 -4.91
C HIS A 106 7.76 4.93 -4.99
N HIS A 107 7.19 6.11 -4.71
CA HIS A 107 7.98 7.33 -4.50
C HIS A 107 8.84 7.25 -3.23
N TRP A 108 8.31 6.65 -2.15
CA TRP A 108 9.08 6.37 -0.95
C TRP A 108 10.23 5.41 -1.24
N MET A 109 9.99 4.34 -2.02
CA MET A 109 11.01 3.38 -2.39
C MET A 109 12.06 3.99 -3.32
N LEU A 110 11.64 4.75 -4.35
CA LEU A 110 12.58 5.40 -5.28
C LEU A 110 13.53 6.37 -4.56
N ALA A 111 13.08 7.03 -3.50
CA ALA A 111 13.93 7.90 -2.69
C ALA A 111 15.09 7.17 -2.00
N MET A 112 15.05 5.84 -1.93
CA MET A 112 16.11 4.98 -1.38
C MET A 112 17.12 4.51 -2.44
N PHE A 113 16.81 4.63 -3.73
CA PHE A 113 17.73 4.31 -4.83
C PHE A 113 18.85 5.36 -4.93
N ASP A 114 19.86 5.06 -5.73
CA ASP A 114 20.88 6.03 -6.10
C ASP A 114 20.27 7.32 -6.65
N SER A 115 20.95 8.44 -6.46
CA SER A 115 20.49 9.74 -6.94
C SER A 115 20.31 9.78 -8.46
N HIS A 116 21.12 9.05 -9.23
CA HIS A 116 20.99 8.98 -10.67
C HIS A 116 19.67 8.32 -11.10
N ALA A 117 19.24 7.24 -10.45
CA ALA A 117 17.91 6.65 -10.68
C ALA A 117 16.78 7.62 -10.38
N GLN A 118 16.90 8.38 -9.30
CA GLN A 118 15.93 9.40 -8.91
C GLN A 118 15.84 10.52 -9.95
N ASP A 119 16.97 10.98 -10.47
CA ASP A 119 17.05 12.03 -11.48
C ASP A 119 16.52 11.54 -12.85
N ALA A 120 16.75 10.27 -13.19
CA ALA A 120 16.22 9.66 -14.41
C ALA A 120 14.68 9.68 -14.45
N VAL A 121 14.02 9.46 -13.29
CA VAL A 121 12.56 9.49 -13.16
C VAL A 121 12.06 10.91 -12.94
N TRP A 122 12.45 11.52 -11.82
CA TRP A 122 11.86 12.79 -11.34
C TRP A 122 12.42 14.02 -12.05
N GLY A 123 13.64 13.94 -12.61
CA GLY A 123 14.23 15.04 -13.36
C GLY A 123 13.47 15.36 -14.64
N LYS A 124 12.81 14.35 -15.23
CA LYS A 124 11.95 14.52 -16.43
C LYS A 124 10.51 14.83 -16.05
N ASN A 125 9.95 14.09 -15.10
CA ASN A 125 8.57 14.22 -14.64
C ASN A 125 8.46 13.92 -13.14
N PRO A 126 8.38 14.92 -12.26
CA PRO A 126 8.23 14.69 -10.82
C PRO A 126 6.91 13.99 -10.44
N ASN A 127 5.94 13.93 -11.37
CA ASN A 127 4.66 13.24 -11.20
C ASN A 127 4.64 11.85 -11.84
N ALA A 128 5.77 11.36 -12.39
CA ALA A 128 5.86 10.05 -13.01
C ALA A 128 5.41 8.94 -12.05
N LEU A 129 4.49 8.10 -12.48
CA LEU A 129 4.01 6.97 -11.71
C LEU A 129 4.90 5.75 -11.97
N ILE A 130 5.11 4.97 -10.92
CA ILE A 130 5.98 3.81 -10.92
C ILE A 130 5.16 2.62 -10.44
N ALA A 131 4.97 1.61 -11.29
CA ALA A 131 4.36 0.33 -10.88
C ALA A 131 5.42 -0.61 -10.29
N SER A 132 5.02 -1.77 -9.80
CA SER A 132 5.98 -2.80 -9.37
C SER A 132 5.43 -4.21 -9.50
N SER A 133 6.35 -5.18 -9.50
CA SER A 133 6.08 -6.55 -9.10
C SER A 133 7.28 -7.14 -8.38
N PHE A 134 7.10 -7.47 -7.10
CA PHE A 134 8.18 -7.97 -6.23
C PHE A 134 8.17 -9.49 -6.10
N ILE A 135 7.96 -10.19 -7.21
CA ILE A 135 8.01 -11.64 -7.29
C ILE A 135 9.40 -12.06 -7.80
N PHE A 136 10.35 -12.19 -6.89
CA PHE A 136 11.76 -12.45 -7.22
C PHE A 136 11.97 -13.65 -8.17
N PRO A 137 11.30 -14.81 -7.98
CA PRO A 137 11.48 -15.95 -8.88
C PRO A 137 10.95 -15.74 -10.31
N ALA A 138 10.16 -14.67 -10.55
CA ALA A 138 9.59 -14.38 -11.88
C ALA A 138 10.64 -13.83 -12.86
N GLY A 139 11.71 -13.24 -12.33
CA GLY A 139 12.81 -12.68 -13.10
C GLY A 139 14.13 -13.43 -12.95
N ARG A 140 15.00 -13.23 -13.92
CA ARG A 140 16.41 -13.62 -13.88
C ARG A 140 17.25 -12.44 -14.38
N ALA A 141 18.22 -12.04 -13.57
CA ALA A 141 19.19 -11.03 -13.95
C ALA A 141 20.59 -11.64 -14.00
N ARG A 142 21.33 -11.35 -15.03
CA ARG A 142 22.73 -11.73 -15.17
C ARG A 142 23.60 -10.49 -15.10
N LYS A 143 24.62 -10.52 -14.25
CA LYS A 143 25.58 -9.42 -14.12
C LYS A 143 26.42 -9.29 -15.39
N VAL A 144 26.58 -8.07 -15.87
CA VAL A 144 27.43 -7.70 -17.02
C VAL A 144 28.20 -6.42 -16.70
N ASP A 145 29.12 -6.02 -17.58
CA ASP A 145 29.86 -4.78 -17.39
C ASP A 145 28.89 -3.56 -17.32
N GLY A 146 29.03 -2.76 -16.28
CA GLY A 146 28.22 -1.57 -16.01
C GLY A 146 26.79 -1.81 -15.51
N GLY A 147 26.32 -3.06 -15.36
CA GLY A 147 24.95 -3.32 -14.92
C GLY A 147 24.51 -4.78 -15.01
N TYR A 148 23.28 -4.97 -15.48
CA TYR A 148 22.64 -6.28 -15.56
C TYR A 148 21.85 -6.43 -16.86
N VAL A 149 21.69 -7.67 -17.31
CA VAL A 149 20.71 -8.04 -18.33
C VAL A 149 19.56 -8.75 -17.62
N LEU A 150 18.36 -8.14 -17.68
CA LEU A 150 17.16 -8.61 -17.01
C LEU A 150 16.20 -9.23 -18.02
N ARG A 151 15.62 -10.38 -17.65
CA ARG A 151 14.57 -11.06 -18.41
C ARG A 151 13.56 -11.72 -17.48
N GLY A 152 12.30 -11.82 -17.90
CA GLY A 152 11.27 -12.52 -17.15
C GLY A 152 9.88 -12.07 -17.48
N ARG A 153 8.91 -12.66 -16.76
CA ARG A 153 7.50 -12.25 -16.80
C ARG A 153 6.95 -12.18 -15.38
N TRP A 154 6.60 -10.99 -14.97
CA TRP A 154 6.11 -10.70 -13.62
C TRP A 154 4.61 -10.49 -13.65
N PRO A 155 3.82 -11.30 -12.93
CA PRO A 155 2.40 -11.05 -12.71
C PRO A 155 2.18 -9.95 -11.67
N PHE A 156 0.93 -9.45 -11.62
CA PHE A 156 0.42 -8.58 -10.57
C PHE A 156 1.05 -7.18 -10.49
N SER A 157 1.42 -6.58 -11.61
CA SER A 157 1.92 -5.20 -11.66
C SER A 157 0.76 -4.20 -11.56
N SER A 158 0.30 -3.90 -10.34
CA SER A 158 -0.85 -3.03 -10.08
C SER A 158 -0.61 -1.61 -10.57
N GLY A 159 -1.58 -1.02 -11.29
CA GLY A 159 -1.49 0.34 -11.82
C GLY A 159 -0.52 0.50 -13.00
N VAL A 160 0.00 -0.59 -13.58
CA VAL A 160 0.99 -0.51 -14.67
C VAL A 160 0.47 0.22 -15.92
N ASN A 161 -0.84 0.23 -16.15
CA ASN A 161 -1.43 0.90 -17.32
C ASN A 161 -1.24 2.42 -17.28
N CYS A 162 -1.23 3.04 -16.09
CA CYS A 162 -1.01 4.47 -15.90
C CYS A 162 0.43 4.83 -15.48
N SER A 163 1.34 3.84 -15.40
CA SER A 163 2.71 4.05 -14.95
C SER A 163 3.67 4.28 -16.14
N GLU A 164 4.67 5.13 -15.91
CA GLU A 164 5.77 5.42 -16.84
C GLU A 164 7.00 4.54 -16.55
N TRP A 165 7.09 4.02 -15.33
CA TRP A 165 8.20 3.21 -14.83
C TRP A 165 7.68 1.96 -14.13
N ASN A 166 8.57 0.99 -13.94
CA ASN A 166 8.27 -0.23 -13.19
C ASN A 166 9.46 -0.69 -12.34
N MET A 167 9.20 -1.10 -11.10
CA MET A 167 10.16 -1.73 -10.21
C MET A 167 9.94 -3.24 -10.24
N LEU A 168 10.86 -3.99 -10.83
CA LEU A 168 10.77 -5.43 -10.99
C LEU A 168 11.80 -6.13 -10.11
N ALA A 169 11.34 -7.02 -9.23
CA ALA A 169 12.24 -7.79 -8.39
C ALA A 169 12.75 -9.03 -9.11
N SER A 170 14.03 -9.34 -8.96
CA SER A 170 14.64 -10.51 -9.59
C SER A 170 15.72 -11.14 -8.73
N VAL A 171 16.00 -12.39 -9.01
CA VAL A 171 17.20 -13.09 -8.56
C VAL A 171 18.33 -12.78 -9.54
N VAL A 172 19.48 -12.40 -9.00
CA VAL A 172 20.72 -12.24 -9.77
C VAL A 172 21.47 -13.57 -9.72
N SER A 173 21.79 -14.13 -10.88
CA SER A 173 22.67 -15.27 -10.99
C SER A 173 24.11 -14.81 -11.22
N SER A 174 25.06 -15.32 -10.44
CA SER A 174 26.48 -15.26 -10.73
C SER A 174 26.90 -16.51 -11.54
N GLU A 175 27.80 -16.35 -12.50
CA GLU A 175 28.41 -17.51 -13.19
C GLU A 175 29.35 -18.27 -12.24
N ASP A 176 29.83 -17.59 -11.19
CA ASP A 176 30.60 -18.19 -10.10
C ASP A 176 29.67 -18.40 -8.90
N ASP A 177 29.15 -19.62 -8.73
CA ASP A 177 28.24 -20.04 -7.65
C ASP A 177 28.76 -19.79 -6.20
N ALA A 178 29.91 -19.13 -6.05
CA ALA A 178 30.54 -18.85 -4.76
C ALA A 178 29.88 -17.70 -3.98
N ASP A 179 29.14 -16.78 -4.65
CA ASP A 179 28.64 -15.55 -4.02
C ASP A 179 27.22 -15.63 -3.47
N GLY A 180 26.55 -16.78 -3.60
CA GLY A 180 25.16 -16.94 -3.12
C GLY A 180 24.11 -16.26 -4.01
N ILE A 181 22.84 -16.39 -3.61
CA ILE A 181 21.71 -15.80 -4.33
C ILE A 181 21.55 -14.34 -3.90
N GLU A 182 21.67 -13.39 -4.84
CA GLU A 182 21.37 -11.97 -4.62
C GLU A 182 19.95 -11.66 -5.06
N TYR A 183 19.20 -10.92 -4.20
CA TYR A 183 17.87 -10.40 -4.51
C TYR A 183 17.95 -8.91 -4.78
N ARG A 184 17.46 -8.45 -5.95
CA ARG A 184 17.56 -7.08 -6.39
C ARG A 184 16.26 -6.55 -6.99
N ILE A 185 16.04 -5.25 -6.88
CA ILE A 185 14.94 -4.51 -7.52
C ILE A 185 15.55 -3.71 -8.67
N PHE A 186 14.93 -3.80 -9.83
CA PHE A 186 15.33 -3.18 -11.09
C PHE A 186 14.31 -2.13 -11.48
N LEU A 187 14.74 -0.91 -11.78
CA LEU A 187 13.90 0.19 -12.22
C LEU A 187 14.00 0.33 -13.74
N LEU A 188 12.89 0.13 -14.44
CA LEU A 188 12.81 0.15 -15.90
C LEU A 188 11.81 1.20 -16.38
N PRO A 189 12.13 1.95 -17.46
CA PRO A 189 11.17 2.78 -18.17
C PRO A 189 10.17 1.92 -18.95
N LYS A 190 9.00 2.49 -19.27
CA LYS A 190 7.91 1.80 -19.98
C LYS A 190 8.33 1.26 -21.36
N SER A 191 9.38 1.82 -21.98
CA SER A 191 9.94 1.34 -23.26
C SER A 191 10.54 -0.05 -23.19
N ASP A 192 10.98 -0.49 -21.98
CA ASP A 192 11.81 -1.68 -21.81
C ASP A 192 11.01 -2.90 -21.33
N TYR A 193 9.68 -2.75 -21.21
CA TYR A 193 8.79 -3.86 -20.89
C TYR A 193 7.50 -3.81 -21.69
N ARG A 194 6.84 -4.95 -21.79
CA ARG A 194 5.51 -5.10 -22.42
C ARG A 194 4.47 -5.45 -21.38
N ILE A 195 3.32 -4.77 -21.43
CA ILE A 195 2.15 -5.11 -20.61
C ILE A 195 1.36 -6.20 -21.32
N LYS A 196 1.03 -7.28 -20.60
CA LYS A 196 0.13 -8.33 -21.06
C LYS A 196 -1.21 -8.18 -20.34
N ASP A 197 -2.30 -8.02 -21.06
CA ASP A 197 -3.66 -7.92 -20.50
C ASP A 197 -4.10 -9.28 -19.95
N THR A 198 -3.82 -9.48 -18.68
CA THR A 198 -4.08 -10.75 -17.97
C THR A 198 -5.01 -10.58 -16.76
N TRP A 199 -5.28 -9.33 -16.34
CA TRP A 199 -6.00 -9.08 -15.10
C TRP A 199 -7.50 -9.26 -15.28
N ASP A 200 -7.99 -10.49 -15.14
CA ASP A 200 -9.42 -10.83 -15.05
C ASP A 200 -9.68 -11.62 -13.78
N ALA A 201 -9.79 -10.89 -12.67
CA ALA A 201 -9.85 -11.42 -11.31
C ALA A 201 -11.26 -11.32 -10.72
N THR A 202 -11.53 -12.05 -9.64
CA THR A 202 -12.80 -12.03 -8.92
C THR A 202 -13.01 -10.78 -8.08
N GLY A 203 -11.91 -10.19 -7.54
CA GLY A 203 -11.90 -8.95 -6.76
C GLY A 203 -10.74 -8.06 -7.15
N LEU A 204 -10.70 -6.83 -6.63
CA LEU A 204 -9.74 -5.80 -7.01
C LEU A 204 -9.63 -5.61 -8.53
N ARG A 205 -10.76 -5.75 -9.23
CA ARG A 205 -10.79 -5.76 -10.70
C ARG A 205 -10.25 -4.46 -11.32
N GLY A 206 -10.53 -3.32 -10.69
CA GLY A 206 -10.13 -1.99 -11.15
C GLY A 206 -8.65 -1.67 -10.96
N THR A 207 -7.82 -2.57 -10.43
CA THR A 207 -6.39 -2.28 -10.21
C THR A 207 -5.53 -2.39 -11.46
N GLY A 208 -6.00 -3.08 -12.50
CA GLY A 208 -5.20 -3.34 -13.70
C GLY A 208 -3.88 -4.04 -13.39
N SER A 209 -3.90 -5.03 -12.47
CA SER A 209 -2.69 -5.75 -12.02
C SER A 209 -2.19 -6.73 -13.08
N ASN A 210 -1.93 -6.21 -14.27
CA ASN A 210 -1.51 -6.96 -15.44
C ASN A 210 -0.09 -7.53 -15.29
N ASP A 211 0.22 -8.56 -16.09
CA ASP A 211 1.59 -9.05 -16.20
C ASP A 211 2.46 -8.06 -16.99
N VAL A 212 3.74 -8.04 -16.64
CA VAL A 212 4.78 -7.36 -17.44
C VAL A 212 5.83 -8.35 -17.87
N GLU A 213 6.31 -8.19 -19.10
CA GLU A 213 7.32 -9.04 -19.74
C GLU A 213 8.51 -8.20 -20.17
N VAL A 214 9.70 -8.67 -19.83
CA VAL A 214 11.00 -8.07 -20.21
C VAL A 214 11.80 -9.11 -21.00
N GLU A 215 12.31 -8.71 -22.15
CA GLU A 215 13.16 -9.53 -23.02
C GLU A 215 14.57 -8.94 -23.06
N ASP A 216 15.48 -9.46 -22.22
CA ASP A 216 16.90 -9.12 -22.16
C ASP A 216 17.22 -7.60 -22.14
N ALA A 217 16.53 -6.86 -21.25
CA ALA A 217 16.80 -5.43 -21.09
C ALA A 217 18.08 -5.20 -20.29
N PHE A 218 18.95 -4.31 -20.79
CA PHE A 218 20.09 -3.82 -20.00
C PHE A 218 19.63 -2.79 -18.99
N VAL A 219 19.97 -3.04 -17.71
CA VAL A 219 19.67 -2.13 -16.61
C VAL A 219 20.99 -1.72 -15.95
N PRO A 220 21.35 -0.42 -15.97
CA PRO A 220 22.54 0.10 -15.31
C PRO A 220 22.54 -0.22 -13.81
N HIS A 221 23.73 -0.34 -13.20
CA HIS A 221 23.84 -0.70 -11.79
C HIS A 221 23.14 0.29 -10.87
N ASP A 222 23.25 1.58 -11.14
CA ASP A 222 22.65 2.69 -10.39
C ASP A 222 21.11 2.79 -10.57
N MET A 223 20.53 2.09 -11.55
CA MET A 223 19.09 1.91 -11.72
C MET A 223 18.55 0.69 -10.95
N THR A 224 19.33 0.16 -10.02
CA THR A 224 18.96 -0.99 -9.21
C THR A 224 19.23 -0.77 -7.74
N VAL A 225 18.57 -1.54 -6.86
CA VAL A 225 18.87 -1.58 -5.42
C VAL A 225 18.79 -3.00 -4.90
N GLY A 226 19.76 -3.41 -4.09
CA GLY A 226 19.75 -4.70 -3.41
C GLY A 226 18.72 -4.71 -2.27
N VAL A 227 18.08 -5.86 -2.03
CA VAL A 227 17.10 -6.00 -0.94
C VAL A 227 17.73 -5.67 0.42
N HIS A 228 18.98 -6.07 0.64
CA HIS A 228 19.73 -5.79 1.87
C HIS A 228 19.99 -4.29 2.09
N GLU A 229 20.09 -3.49 1.00
CA GLU A 229 20.32 -2.05 1.05
C GLU A 229 19.07 -1.26 1.51
N VAL A 230 17.88 -1.87 1.46
CA VAL A 230 16.59 -1.27 1.86
C VAL A 230 15.94 -2.03 3.03
N ALA A 231 16.73 -2.80 3.76
CA ALA A 231 16.28 -3.61 4.89
C ALA A 231 16.21 -2.84 6.23
N GLY A 232 16.34 -1.52 6.18
CA GLY A 232 16.38 -0.61 7.32
C GLY A 232 17.77 0.02 7.53
N GLY A 233 17.82 1.30 7.91
CA GLY A 233 19.04 2.07 8.05
C GLY A 233 19.41 2.88 6.80
N PRO A 234 20.67 3.31 6.66
CA PRO A 234 21.11 4.09 5.50
C PRO A 234 20.91 3.32 4.18
N THR A 235 20.49 4.03 3.14
CA THR A 235 20.24 3.51 1.80
C THR A 235 21.12 4.24 0.77
N PRO A 236 21.28 3.77 -0.47
CA PRO A 236 22.00 4.50 -1.52
C PRO A 236 21.50 5.94 -1.72
N GLY A 237 20.19 6.19 -1.52
CA GLY A 237 19.57 7.52 -1.62
C GLY A 237 19.77 8.42 -0.40
N SER A 238 20.34 7.94 0.71
CA SER A 238 20.41 8.68 1.99
C SER A 238 21.22 9.96 1.92
N ALA A 239 22.15 10.09 0.97
CA ALA A 239 22.95 11.31 0.80
C ALA A 239 22.09 12.50 0.34
N VAL A 240 21.07 12.27 -0.47
CA VAL A 240 20.17 13.30 -1.01
C VAL A 240 18.81 13.34 -0.30
N ASN A 241 18.43 12.27 0.40
CA ASN A 241 17.20 12.15 1.17
C ASN A 241 17.51 11.73 2.62
N PRO A 242 17.92 12.65 3.49
CA PRO A 242 18.36 12.33 4.85
C PRO A 242 17.23 11.99 5.83
N ASN A 243 15.94 12.20 5.45
CA ASN A 243 14.81 11.94 6.32
C ASN A 243 14.74 10.47 6.74
N ALA A 244 14.42 10.23 8.02
CA ALA A 244 14.27 8.89 8.58
C ALA A 244 13.20 8.03 7.86
N LEU A 245 12.24 8.67 7.19
CA LEU A 245 11.25 8.01 6.33
C LEU A 245 11.92 7.08 5.30
N TYR A 246 13.06 7.49 4.71
CA TYR A 246 13.79 6.74 3.68
C TYR A 246 14.83 5.77 4.25
N ARG A 247 14.72 5.46 5.55
CA ARG A 247 15.53 4.46 6.26
C ARG A 247 14.69 3.31 6.82
N LEU A 248 13.39 3.32 6.53
CA LEU A 248 12.46 2.29 6.98
C LEU A 248 12.67 0.98 6.21
N PRO A 249 12.50 -0.21 6.85
CA PRO A 249 12.68 -1.51 6.20
C PRO A 249 11.55 -1.79 5.20
N VAL A 250 11.87 -1.79 3.91
CA VAL A 250 10.89 -1.87 2.82
C VAL A 250 10.00 -3.09 2.94
N PHE A 251 10.56 -4.29 2.94
CA PHE A 251 9.76 -5.53 2.90
C PHE A 251 9.05 -5.86 4.21
N SER A 252 9.40 -5.18 5.31
CA SER A 252 8.66 -5.28 6.57
C SER A 252 7.46 -4.33 6.61
N LEU A 253 7.56 -3.15 6.00
CA LEU A 253 6.55 -2.09 6.07
C LEU A 253 5.69 -1.94 4.81
N PHE A 254 6.19 -2.31 3.62
CA PHE A 254 5.41 -2.23 2.38
C PHE A 254 4.01 -2.86 2.51
N PRO A 255 3.81 -4.00 3.18
CA PRO A 255 2.47 -4.57 3.36
C PRO A 255 1.47 -3.65 4.03
N TYR A 256 1.92 -2.74 4.91
CA TYR A 256 1.01 -1.84 5.64
C TYR A 256 0.29 -0.84 4.74
N VAL A 257 0.93 -0.42 3.66
CA VAL A 257 0.29 0.45 2.64
C VAL A 257 -0.96 -0.22 2.10
N LEU A 258 -0.83 -1.49 1.72
CA LEU A 258 -1.92 -2.31 1.20
C LEU A 258 -2.94 -2.66 2.28
N SER A 259 -2.50 -2.78 3.55
CA SER A 259 -3.38 -3.03 4.69
C SER A 259 -4.37 -1.90 4.95
N GLY A 260 -4.01 -0.64 4.67
CA GLY A 260 -4.93 0.51 4.75
C GLY A 260 -6.16 0.34 3.85
N VAL A 261 -5.99 -0.30 2.69
CA VAL A 261 -7.09 -0.62 1.78
C VAL A 261 -8.08 -1.60 2.41
N ALA A 262 -7.57 -2.61 3.14
CA ALA A 262 -8.41 -3.58 3.86
C ALA A 262 -9.26 -2.89 4.94
N LEU A 263 -8.68 -1.90 5.65
CA LEU A 263 -9.42 -1.10 6.64
C LEU A 263 -10.58 -0.35 5.99
N GLY A 264 -10.32 0.39 4.92
CA GLY A 264 -11.36 1.18 4.25
C GLY A 264 -12.46 0.33 3.67
N ASN A 265 -12.12 -0.79 3.02
CA ASN A 265 -13.09 -1.73 2.49
C ASN A 265 -13.94 -2.37 3.59
N ALA A 266 -13.34 -2.73 4.73
CA ALA A 266 -14.06 -3.30 5.87
C ALA A 266 -14.96 -2.26 6.55
N GLN A 267 -14.51 -1.01 6.69
CA GLN A 267 -15.32 0.08 7.22
C GLN A 267 -16.53 0.36 6.32
N ALA A 268 -16.33 0.45 5.01
CA ALA A 268 -17.44 0.62 4.05
C ALA A 268 -18.45 -0.52 4.13
N CYS A 269 -17.98 -1.76 4.28
CA CYS A 269 -18.85 -2.93 4.45
C CYS A 269 -19.66 -2.83 5.76
N LEU A 270 -19.06 -2.38 6.85
CA LEU A 270 -19.74 -2.17 8.13
C LEU A 270 -20.83 -1.10 7.99
N ASP A 271 -20.50 0.05 7.39
CA ASP A 271 -21.42 1.17 7.22
C ASP A 271 -22.61 0.79 6.33
N ASP A 272 -22.37 0.10 5.22
CA ASP A 272 -23.40 -0.40 4.31
C ASP A 272 -24.30 -1.46 4.96
N TYR A 273 -23.72 -2.33 5.79
CA TYR A 273 -24.50 -3.32 6.53
C TYR A 273 -25.35 -2.68 7.62
N VAL A 274 -24.82 -1.68 8.32
CA VAL A 274 -25.57 -0.92 9.34
C VAL A 274 -26.76 -0.20 8.69
N ASP A 275 -26.54 0.45 7.55
CA ASP A 275 -27.62 1.10 6.80
C ASP A 275 -28.67 0.10 6.33
N LEU A 276 -28.25 -1.02 5.76
CA LEU A 276 -29.16 -2.11 5.40
C LEU A 276 -29.97 -2.60 6.59
N ALA A 277 -29.34 -2.81 7.75
CA ALA A 277 -30.01 -3.33 8.94
C ALA A 277 -31.04 -2.35 9.51
N ARG A 278 -30.79 -1.04 9.41
CA ARG A 278 -31.74 0.02 9.84
C ARG A 278 -33.06 0.00 9.05
N HIS A 279 -32.96 -0.26 7.74
CA HIS A 279 -34.08 -0.07 6.83
C HIS A 279 -34.76 -1.38 6.42
N ARG A 280 -34.24 -2.54 6.78
CA ARG A 280 -34.74 -3.84 6.35
C ARG A 280 -35.50 -4.59 7.43
N ALA A 281 -36.62 -5.20 7.03
CA ALA A 281 -37.34 -6.20 7.82
C ALA A 281 -37.04 -7.62 7.32
N SER A 282 -37.07 -8.59 8.22
CA SER A 282 -37.00 -10.01 7.93
C SER A 282 -38.19 -10.45 7.08
N THR A 283 -37.93 -11.22 6.04
CA THR A 283 -38.98 -11.77 5.16
C THR A 283 -39.89 -12.78 5.88
N TYR A 284 -39.35 -13.47 6.89
CA TYR A 284 -40.06 -14.56 7.59
C TYR A 284 -41.01 -14.07 8.70
N ASN A 285 -40.54 -13.12 9.52
CA ASN A 285 -41.28 -12.69 10.71
C ASN A 285 -41.56 -11.19 10.75
N ARG A 286 -41.21 -10.44 9.70
CA ARG A 286 -41.34 -8.98 9.59
C ARG A 286 -40.63 -8.18 10.68
N ALA A 287 -39.78 -8.81 11.54
CA ALA A 287 -38.98 -8.10 12.51
C ALA A 287 -37.96 -7.22 11.77
N LYS A 288 -37.71 -6.01 12.27
CA LYS A 288 -36.64 -5.16 11.76
C LYS A 288 -35.29 -5.80 12.11
N LEU A 289 -34.39 -5.88 11.13
CA LEU A 289 -33.09 -6.52 11.35
C LEU A 289 -32.28 -5.81 12.44
N GLY A 290 -32.38 -4.49 12.53
CA GLY A 290 -31.71 -3.70 13.56
C GLY A 290 -32.17 -3.98 15.00
N ASP A 291 -33.40 -4.51 15.17
CA ASP A 291 -33.94 -4.86 16.47
C ASP A 291 -33.46 -6.26 16.97
N LEU A 292 -32.83 -7.03 16.08
CA LEU A 292 -32.36 -8.37 16.41
C LEU A 292 -31.01 -8.30 17.16
N GLN A 293 -30.97 -8.88 18.36
CA GLN A 293 -29.74 -8.96 19.14
C GLN A 293 -28.57 -9.60 18.38
N THR A 294 -28.84 -10.61 17.54
CA THR A 294 -27.83 -11.26 16.71
C THR A 294 -27.21 -10.31 15.67
N THR A 295 -27.99 -9.37 15.13
CA THR A 295 -27.50 -8.32 14.21
C THR A 295 -26.61 -7.33 14.97
N GLN A 296 -27.07 -6.88 16.14
CA GLN A 296 -26.33 -5.93 17.00
C GLN A 296 -24.97 -6.50 17.44
N ILE A 297 -24.91 -7.79 17.83
CA ILE A 297 -23.67 -8.48 18.21
C ILE A 297 -22.70 -8.53 17.02
N LYS A 298 -23.18 -8.88 15.82
CA LYS A 298 -22.32 -8.94 14.61
C LYS A 298 -21.75 -7.58 14.23
N ILE A 299 -22.53 -6.51 14.34
CA ILE A 299 -22.06 -5.14 14.11
C ILE A 299 -20.95 -4.80 15.12
N ALA A 300 -21.17 -5.09 16.40
CA ALA A 300 -20.18 -4.83 17.45
C ALA A 300 -18.90 -5.63 17.24
N GLU A 301 -19.00 -6.91 16.87
CA GLU A 301 -17.84 -7.77 16.59
C GLU A 301 -17.03 -7.26 15.40
N ALA A 302 -17.70 -6.96 14.28
CA ALA A 302 -17.05 -6.43 13.10
C ALA A 302 -16.35 -5.09 13.39
N ALA A 303 -17.03 -4.16 14.07
CA ALA A 303 -16.44 -2.87 14.48
C ALA A 303 -15.19 -3.07 15.35
N SER A 304 -15.24 -3.99 16.33
CA SER A 304 -14.11 -4.28 17.21
C SER A 304 -12.89 -4.83 16.43
N LYS A 305 -13.12 -5.71 15.45
CA LYS A 305 -12.07 -6.26 14.59
C LYS A 305 -11.40 -5.14 13.75
N ILE A 306 -12.20 -4.26 13.14
CA ILE A 306 -11.70 -3.12 12.34
C ILE A 306 -10.92 -2.14 13.21
N ASP A 307 -11.42 -1.81 14.39
CA ASP A 307 -10.74 -0.92 15.33
C ASP A 307 -9.41 -1.49 15.83
N ALA A 308 -9.38 -2.79 16.13
CA ALA A 308 -8.15 -3.46 16.54
C ALA A 308 -7.12 -3.44 15.39
N ALA A 309 -7.53 -3.79 14.16
CA ALA A 309 -6.68 -3.74 12.98
C ALA A 309 -6.09 -2.34 12.75
N ARG A 310 -6.93 -1.30 12.79
CA ARG A 310 -6.51 0.10 12.63
C ARG A 310 -5.46 0.51 13.65
N ARG A 311 -5.65 0.17 14.92
CA ARG A 311 -4.70 0.50 15.99
C ARG A 311 -3.37 -0.22 15.80
N ILE A 312 -3.39 -1.51 15.48
CA ILE A 312 -2.17 -2.30 15.23
C ILE A 312 -1.38 -1.70 14.06
N MET A 313 -2.02 -1.46 12.93
CA MET A 313 -1.35 -0.94 11.73
C MET A 313 -0.72 0.44 11.97
N ARG A 314 -1.47 1.36 12.56
CA ARG A 314 -1.00 2.71 12.82
C ARG A 314 0.14 2.73 13.84
N SER A 315 -0.01 1.99 14.97
CA SER A 315 1.02 1.90 16.00
C SER A 315 2.33 1.35 15.43
N ALA A 316 2.26 0.27 14.66
CA ALA A 316 3.43 -0.35 14.05
C ALA A 316 4.22 0.63 13.15
N CYS A 317 3.53 1.42 12.32
CA CYS A 317 4.18 2.38 11.45
C CYS A 317 4.74 3.60 12.19
N ILE A 318 4.01 4.11 13.19
CA ILE A 318 4.46 5.23 14.02
C ILE A 318 5.71 4.83 14.83
N GLU A 319 5.68 3.65 15.43
CA GLU A 319 6.82 3.11 16.22
C GLU A 319 8.04 2.88 15.32
N ALA A 320 7.86 2.26 14.14
CA ALA A 320 8.96 2.03 13.20
C ALA A 320 9.62 3.34 12.76
N LEU A 321 8.84 4.38 12.47
CA LEU A 321 9.39 5.69 12.09
C LEU A 321 10.09 6.38 13.27
N ALA A 322 9.53 6.27 14.48
CA ALA A 322 10.16 6.79 15.69
C ALA A 322 11.51 6.11 15.98
N ASP A 323 11.62 4.80 15.74
CA ASP A 323 12.88 4.05 15.85
C ASP A 323 13.89 4.52 14.81
N ALA A 324 13.48 4.67 13.56
CA ALA A 324 14.34 5.17 12.48
C ALA A 324 14.85 6.61 12.76
N ARG A 325 14.01 7.48 13.34
CA ARG A 325 14.40 8.83 13.79
C ARG A 325 15.47 8.82 14.89
N ARG A 326 15.46 7.78 15.74
CA ARG A 326 16.51 7.55 16.75
C ARG A 326 17.77 6.88 16.20
N GLY A 327 17.79 6.56 14.90
CA GLY A 327 18.88 5.83 14.26
C GLY A 327 18.89 4.32 14.57
N HIS A 328 17.81 3.79 15.13
CA HIS A 328 17.68 2.36 15.42
C HIS A 328 17.36 1.57 14.15
N ILE A 329 18.17 0.53 13.88
CA ILE A 329 17.95 -0.42 12.78
C ILE A 329 17.24 -1.64 13.37
N PRO A 330 16.05 -2.03 12.87
CA PRO A 330 15.30 -3.14 13.43
C PRO A 330 16.04 -4.47 13.21
N ASP A 331 16.10 -5.29 14.25
CA ASP A 331 16.58 -6.67 14.16
C ASP A 331 15.55 -7.57 13.44
N MET A 332 15.91 -8.83 13.21
CA MET A 332 15.05 -9.78 12.51
C MET A 332 13.75 -10.06 13.26
N LEU A 333 13.77 -10.06 14.60
CA LEU A 333 12.56 -10.28 15.41
C LEU A 333 11.58 -9.09 15.25
N ALA A 334 12.08 -7.85 15.28
CA ALA A 334 11.29 -6.65 15.03
C ALA A 334 10.71 -6.64 13.60
N LYS A 335 11.50 -7.02 12.59
CA LYS A 335 11.06 -7.12 11.19
C LYS A 335 9.96 -8.15 11.00
N THR A 336 10.12 -9.34 11.58
CA THR A 336 9.09 -10.39 11.49
C THR A 336 7.85 -10.07 12.32
N LYS A 337 7.99 -9.32 13.44
CA LYS A 337 6.85 -8.78 14.18
C LYS A 337 6.00 -7.86 13.30
N LEU A 338 6.62 -6.92 12.56
CA LEU A 338 5.92 -6.06 11.61
C LEU A 338 5.15 -6.89 10.57
N ARG A 339 5.77 -7.90 9.98
CA ARG A 339 5.12 -8.78 9.00
C ARG A 339 3.91 -9.53 9.59
N ARG A 340 4.07 -10.10 10.79
CA ARG A 340 2.99 -10.79 11.50
C ARG A 340 1.81 -9.85 11.77
N ASP A 341 2.09 -8.66 12.31
CA ASP A 341 1.08 -7.70 12.73
C ASP A 341 0.29 -7.16 11.51
N GLY A 342 0.98 -6.90 10.39
CA GLY A 342 0.34 -6.51 9.12
C GLY A 342 -0.59 -7.59 8.58
N ALA A 343 -0.14 -8.84 8.50
CA ALA A 343 -0.95 -9.97 8.03
C ALA A 343 -2.15 -10.22 8.96
N PHE A 344 -1.93 -10.21 10.27
CA PHE A 344 -3.00 -10.39 11.26
C PHE A 344 -4.09 -9.32 11.15
N SER A 345 -3.69 -8.07 10.95
CA SER A 345 -4.63 -6.95 10.83
C SER A 345 -5.53 -7.08 9.58
N VAL A 346 -4.98 -7.53 8.45
CA VAL A 346 -5.79 -7.78 7.24
C VAL A 346 -6.74 -8.95 7.43
N ASN A 347 -6.32 -10.00 8.14
CA ASN A 347 -7.21 -11.11 8.48
C ASN A 347 -8.40 -10.64 9.32
N LEU A 348 -8.19 -9.78 10.32
CA LEU A 348 -9.29 -9.19 11.10
C LEU A 348 -10.28 -8.40 10.23
N CYS A 349 -9.78 -7.61 9.26
CA CYS A 349 -10.64 -6.91 8.31
C CYS A 349 -11.45 -7.88 7.44
N THR A 350 -10.82 -8.92 6.92
CA THR A 350 -11.46 -9.93 6.06
C THR A 350 -12.51 -10.74 6.84
N GLU A 351 -12.23 -11.08 8.09
CA GLU A 351 -13.21 -11.74 8.98
C GLU A 351 -14.43 -10.84 9.26
N ALA A 352 -14.20 -9.53 9.51
CA ALA A 352 -15.29 -8.57 9.70
C ALA A 352 -16.19 -8.50 8.46
N VAL A 353 -15.60 -8.37 7.26
CA VAL A 353 -16.35 -8.35 6.01
C VAL A 353 -17.12 -9.66 5.77
N SER A 354 -16.47 -10.80 6.02
CA SER A 354 -17.10 -12.11 5.86
C SER A 354 -18.30 -12.31 6.80
N LEU A 355 -18.16 -11.86 8.06
CA LEU A 355 -19.25 -11.89 9.06
C LEU A 355 -20.44 -11.07 8.62
N LEU A 356 -20.22 -9.84 8.13
CA LEU A 356 -21.27 -8.91 7.71
C LEU A 356 -21.93 -9.38 6.40
N PHE A 357 -21.12 -9.85 5.44
CA PHE A 357 -21.64 -10.40 4.18
C PHE A 357 -22.54 -11.61 4.42
N ALA A 358 -22.12 -12.57 5.24
CA ALA A 358 -22.95 -13.72 5.61
C ALA A 358 -24.26 -13.29 6.30
N ALA A 359 -24.22 -12.23 7.12
CA ALA A 359 -25.36 -11.68 7.79
C ALA A 359 -26.33 -10.92 6.87
N SER A 360 -25.87 -10.46 5.70
CA SER A 360 -26.69 -9.73 4.73
C SER A 360 -27.73 -10.62 4.02
N GLY A 361 -27.52 -11.94 4.06
CA GLY A 361 -28.36 -12.95 3.41
C GLY A 361 -28.31 -12.85 1.88
N ALA A 362 -29.25 -13.49 1.18
CA ALA A 362 -29.24 -13.61 -0.28
C ALA A 362 -29.19 -12.24 -1.02
N ARG A 363 -29.66 -11.17 -0.41
CA ARG A 363 -29.59 -9.83 -1.03
C ARG A 363 -28.15 -9.30 -1.14
N GLY A 364 -27.23 -9.73 -0.28
CA GLY A 364 -25.82 -9.42 -0.41
C GLY A 364 -25.18 -9.94 -1.71
N LEU A 365 -25.79 -10.91 -2.37
CA LEU A 365 -25.28 -11.53 -3.59
C LEU A 365 -25.51 -10.71 -4.87
N TYR A 366 -26.42 -9.73 -4.85
CA TYR A 366 -26.75 -8.98 -6.08
C TYR A 366 -25.56 -8.11 -6.53
N MET A 367 -25.17 -8.25 -7.79
CA MET A 367 -24.07 -7.51 -8.40
C MET A 367 -24.27 -5.99 -8.41
N SER A 368 -25.52 -5.53 -8.32
CA SER A 368 -25.86 -4.11 -8.17
C SER A 368 -25.56 -3.53 -6.78
N GLY A 369 -25.35 -4.39 -5.77
CA GLY A 369 -25.04 -3.98 -4.40
C GLY A 369 -23.54 -3.88 -4.14
N ALA A 370 -23.14 -3.06 -3.15
CA ALA A 370 -21.75 -2.88 -2.77
C ALA A 370 -21.19 -4.07 -1.96
N LEU A 371 -22.01 -4.71 -1.11
CA LEU A 371 -21.56 -5.75 -0.16
C LEU A 371 -20.84 -6.93 -0.86
N GLN A 372 -21.33 -7.41 -2.01
CA GLN A 372 -20.67 -8.48 -2.74
C GLN A 372 -19.32 -8.04 -3.32
N ARG A 373 -19.18 -6.78 -3.74
CA ARG A 373 -17.89 -6.25 -4.21
C ARG A 373 -16.91 -6.15 -3.06
N GLN A 374 -17.32 -5.56 -1.95
CA GLN A 374 -16.50 -5.44 -0.72
C GLN A 374 -16.04 -6.81 -0.22
N PHE A 375 -16.90 -7.84 -0.31
CA PHE A 375 -16.56 -9.21 0.04
C PHE A 375 -15.49 -9.78 -0.91
N ARG A 376 -15.68 -9.66 -2.23
CA ARG A 376 -14.70 -10.12 -3.22
C ARG A 376 -13.36 -9.40 -3.09
N ASP A 377 -13.40 -8.10 -2.88
CA ASP A 377 -12.20 -7.27 -2.72
C ASP A 377 -11.46 -7.60 -1.43
N ALA A 378 -12.15 -7.83 -0.30
CA ALA A 378 -11.53 -8.24 0.96
C ALA A 378 -10.76 -9.56 0.81
N HIS A 379 -11.37 -10.55 0.12
CA HIS A 379 -10.72 -11.83 -0.13
C HIS A 379 -9.57 -11.73 -1.15
N ALA A 380 -9.69 -10.87 -2.15
CA ALA A 380 -8.61 -10.58 -3.09
C ALA A 380 -7.42 -9.88 -2.39
N ILE A 381 -7.68 -8.91 -1.51
CA ILE A 381 -6.65 -8.28 -0.67
C ILE A 381 -5.94 -9.34 0.17
N ASN A 382 -6.69 -10.16 0.89
CA ASN A 382 -6.13 -11.17 1.80
C ASN A 382 -5.35 -12.29 1.08
N SER A 383 -5.60 -12.49 -0.22
CA SER A 383 -4.87 -13.47 -1.04
C SER A 383 -3.45 -13.01 -1.40
N HIS A 384 -3.09 -11.75 -1.15
CA HIS A 384 -1.75 -11.26 -1.41
C HIS A 384 -0.74 -11.94 -0.47
N ILE A 385 0.42 -12.35 -1.00
CA ILE A 385 1.46 -13.09 -0.26
C ILE A 385 1.91 -12.40 1.03
N ALA A 386 1.87 -11.06 1.07
CA ALA A 386 2.22 -10.28 2.25
C ALA A 386 1.28 -10.52 3.44
N PHE A 387 0.07 -11.02 3.20
CA PHE A 387 -0.98 -11.25 4.21
C PHE A 387 -1.20 -12.73 4.53
N ASN A 388 -0.37 -13.61 3.97
CA ASN A 388 -0.33 -15.00 4.38
C ASN A 388 0.17 -15.10 5.83
N PHE A 389 -0.78 -15.25 6.76
CA PHE A 389 -0.48 -15.28 8.19
C PHE A 389 0.31 -16.52 8.58
N ASP A 390 0.10 -17.67 7.93
CA ASP A 390 0.85 -18.88 8.23
C ASP A 390 2.34 -18.69 7.96
N ALA A 391 2.70 -18.04 6.83
CA ALA A 391 4.09 -17.73 6.52
C ALA A 391 4.67 -16.66 7.46
N ALA A 392 3.94 -15.57 7.72
CA ALA A 392 4.39 -14.49 8.58
C ALA A 392 4.50 -14.92 10.04
N GLY A 393 3.50 -15.66 10.55
CA GLY A 393 3.45 -16.21 11.90
C GLY A 393 4.51 -17.26 12.13
N THR A 394 4.76 -18.17 11.17
CA THR A 394 5.82 -19.17 11.25
C THR A 394 7.19 -18.51 11.42
N ASN A 395 7.53 -17.51 10.59
CA ASN A 395 8.81 -16.81 10.69
C ASN A 395 8.98 -16.11 12.05
N TYR A 396 7.95 -15.44 12.55
CA TYR A 396 7.98 -14.84 13.87
C TYR A 396 8.14 -15.89 14.98
N GLY A 397 7.36 -16.99 14.93
CA GLY A 397 7.40 -18.07 15.91
C GLY A 397 8.75 -18.75 15.95
N ARG A 398 9.38 -19.01 14.80
CA ARG A 398 10.74 -19.57 14.71
C ARG A 398 11.76 -18.70 15.47
N LEU A 399 11.77 -17.38 15.18
CA LEU A 399 12.69 -16.46 15.86
C LEU A 399 12.41 -16.38 17.37
N ALA A 400 11.14 -16.37 17.78
CA ALA A 400 10.79 -16.40 19.21
C ALA A 400 11.26 -17.68 19.93
N LEU A 401 11.41 -18.79 19.20
CA LEU A 401 11.97 -20.04 19.67
C LEU A 401 13.51 -20.13 19.53
N GLY A 402 14.17 -19.08 19.05
CA GLY A 402 15.62 -19.07 18.81
C GLY A 402 16.07 -19.79 17.53
N LEU A 403 15.12 -20.12 16.63
CA LEU A 403 15.42 -20.72 15.33
C LEU A 403 15.69 -19.64 14.26
N PRO A 404 16.49 -19.90 13.22
CA PRO A 404 16.75 -18.93 12.16
C PRO A 404 15.47 -18.60 11.35
N SER A 405 15.41 -17.37 10.81
CA SER A 405 14.38 -16.97 9.84
C SER A 405 14.57 -17.74 8.52
N GLU A 406 13.47 -18.10 7.87
CA GLU A 406 13.44 -18.64 6.51
C GLU A 406 13.12 -17.55 5.47
N ASN A 407 12.86 -16.31 5.89
CA ASN A 407 12.56 -15.23 4.98
C ASN A 407 13.85 -14.50 4.57
N LEU A 408 14.22 -14.66 3.30
CA LEU A 408 15.44 -14.12 2.71
C LEU A 408 15.32 -12.66 2.26
N THR A 409 14.15 -12.05 2.38
CA THR A 409 13.89 -10.67 1.93
C THR A 409 13.73 -9.66 3.06
N LEU A 410 13.91 -10.05 4.33
CA LEU A 410 13.77 -9.17 5.51
C LEU A 410 15.09 -8.62 6.03
#